data_53b07478a621bc249a43ce339cf50035
#
_entry.id   53b07478a621bc249a43ce339cf50035
#
_cell.length_a   1.000
_cell.length_b   1.000
_cell.length_c   1.000
_cell.angle_alpha   90.00
_cell.angle_beta   90.00
_cell.angle_gamma   90.00
#
_symmetry.space_group_name_H-M   'P 1'
#
loop_
_entity.id
_entity.type
_entity.pdbx_description
1 polymer ?
#
loop_
_entity_poly.entity_id
_entity_poly.type
_entity_poly.pdbx_seq_one_letter_code
_entity_poly.pdbx_strand_id
1 'polypeptide(L)'
;MSDKQYSTDQESFWATDFGNEYIIRNSSEDYIAPKMRLLSCAISKCQKIESVIEFGSNIGLNMIALRPLLPKAKLSAVEINPVAYEKVKSLGFVE
;
A
#
# COMPACT_ATOMS: atom_id res chain seq x y z
N MET A 1 11.00 -16.27 12.54
CA MET A 1 10.90 -16.30 11.08
C MET A 1 9.65 -17.06 10.69
N SER A 2 8.97 -16.59 9.69
CA SER A 2 7.73 -17.22 9.25
C SER A 2 8.02 -18.47 8.43
N ASP A 3 7.35 -19.58 8.76
CA ASP A 3 7.38 -20.80 7.96
C ASP A 3 6.40 -20.74 6.80
N LYS A 4 5.96 -19.54 6.46
CA LYS A 4 4.97 -19.29 5.43
C LYS A 4 5.51 -19.72 4.08
N GLN A 5 4.76 -20.56 3.40
CA GLN A 5 5.06 -20.97 2.03
C GLN A 5 4.23 -20.14 1.07
N TYR A 6 4.81 -19.88 -0.09
CA TYR A 6 4.15 -19.11 -1.14
C TYR A 6 3.79 -20.06 -2.28
N SER A 7 2.60 -19.88 -2.84
CA SER A 7 2.08 -20.79 -3.85
C SER A 7 2.69 -20.59 -5.22
N THR A 8 3.36 -19.44 -5.47
CA THR A 8 4.01 -19.16 -6.75
C THR A 8 5.39 -18.54 -6.55
N ASP A 9 6.25 -18.67 -7.56
CA ASP A 9 7.54 -18.02 -7.57
C ASP A 9 7.42 -16.52 -7.52
N GLN A 10 6.39 -15.96 -8.15
CA GLN A 10 6.13 -14.53 -8.14
C GLN A 10 5.78 -14.04 -6.74
N GLU A 11 4.96 -14.78 -6.01
CA GLU A 11 4.66 -14.44 -4.63
C GLU A 11 5.92 -14.44 -3.76
N SER A 12 6.75 -15.48 -3.89
CA SER A 12 8.01 -15.59 -3.17
C SER A 12 8.95 -14.43 -3.52
N PHE A 13 9.05 -14.07 -4.80
CA PHE A 13 9.88 -12.98 -5.29
C PHE A 13 9.56 -11.66 -4.59
N TRP A 14 8.28 -11.30 -4.49
CA TRP A 14 7.85 -10.05 -3.85
C TRP A 14 7.88 -10.12 -2.33
N ALA A 15 7.73 -11.32 -1.76
CA ALA A 15 7.69 -11.49 -0.31
C ALA A 15 9.08 -11.56 0.32
N THR A 16 10.13 -11.77 -0.46
CA THR A 16 11.48 -11.98 0.04
C THR A 16 12.44 -10.89 -0.44
N ASP A 17 13.65 -11.25 -0.82
CA ASP A 17 14.76 -10.30 -1.01
C ASP A 17 14.45 -9.16 -1.97
N PHE A 18 13.90 -9.46 -3.15
CA PHE A 18 13.61 -8.40 -4.11
C PHE A 18 12.55 -7.45 -3.60
N GLY A 19 11.48 -7.99 -3.01
CA GLY A 19 10.43 -7.17 -2.43
C GLY A 19 10.98 -6.26 -1.33
N ASN A 20 11.90 -6.75 -0.52
CA ASN A 20 12.53 -5.97 0.54
C ASN A 20 13.40 -4.85 -0.02
N GLU A 21 14.17 -5.13 -1.09
CA GLU A 21 14.93 -4.09 -1.78
C GLU A 21 14.04 -3.04 -2.40
N TYR A 22 12.91 -3.45 -2.96
CA TYR A 22 11.93 -2.54 -3.53
C TYR A 22 11.38 -1.59 -2.46
N ILE A 23 11.10 -2.09 -1.26
CA ILE A 23 10.65 -1.26 -0.13
C ILE A 23 11.69 -0.18 0.18
N ILE A 24 12.96 -0.54 0.29
CA ILE A 24 14.03 0.39 0.61
C ILE A 24 14.10 1.50 -0.44
N ARG A 25 14.02 1.15 -1.73
CA ARG A 25 14.09 2.13 -2.81
C ARG A 25 12.87 3.04 -2.89
N ASN A 26 11.71 2.59 -2.43
CA ASN A 26 10.44 3.29 -2.61
C ASN A 26 9.81 3.75 -1.30
N SER A 27 10.58 3.82 -0.21
CA SER A 27 10.05 4.17 1.10
C SER A 27 10.10 5.67 1.42
N SER A 28 10.63 6.48 0.52
CA SER A 28 10.77 7.93 0.75
C SER A 28 9.41 8.62 0.81
N GLU A 29 9.23 9.48 1.81
CA GLU A 29 8.06 10.34 1.94
C GLU A 29 7.93 11.32 0.77
N ASP A 30 9.00 11.56 0.02
CA ASP A 30 8.99 12.44 -1.15
C ASP A 30 8.04 11.94 -2.24
N TYR A 31 7.68 10.65 -2.20
CA TYR A 31 6.74 10.08 -3.16
C TYR A 31 5.27 10.36 -2.82
N ILE A 32 4.98 10.84 -1.61
CA ILE A 32 3.59 11.03 -1.19
C ILE A 32 2.90 12.13 -1.98
N ALA A 33 3.54 13.29 -2.14
CA ALA A 33 2.92 14.40 -2.86
C ALA A 33 2.59 14.08 -4.32
N PRO A 34 3.49 13.46 -5.11
CA PRO A 34 3.13 13.02 -6.46
C PRO A 34 1.98 12.01 -6.48
N LYS A 35 1.93 11.11 -5.51
CA LYS A 35 0.83 10.14 -5.40
C LYS A 35 -0.49 10.83 -5.07
N MET A 36 -0.50 11.80 -4.17
CA MET A 36 -1.69 12.58 -3.86
C MET A 36 -2.22 13.28 -5.10
N ARG A 37 -1.33 13.86 -5.88
CA ARG A 37 -1.71 14.57 -7.11
C ARG A 37 -2.37 13.61 -8.10
N LEU A 38 -1.77 12.45 -8.34
CA LEU A 38 -2.31 11.45 -9.25
C LEU A 38 -3.65 10.91 -8.76
N LEU A 39 -3.71 10.53 -7.48
CA LEU A 39 -4.91 9.96 -6.89
C LEU A 39 -6.05 10.98 -6.82
N SER A 40 -5.74 12.24 -6.51
CA SER A 40 -6.73 13.32 -6.52
C SER A 40 -7.38 13.46 -7.90
N CYS A 41 -6.56 13.38 -8.96
CA CYS A 41 -7.06 13.40 -10.33
C CYS A 41 -7.99 12.22 -10.61
N ALA A 42 -7.60 11.02 -10.17
CA ALA A 42 -8.38 9.80 -10.40
C ALA A 42 -9.73 9.84 -9.67
N ILE A 43 -9.72 10.20 -8.38
CA ILE A 43 -10.93 10.19 -7.57
C ILE A 43 -11.88 11.35 -7.90
N SER A 44 -11.36 12.43 -8.48
CA SER A 44 -12.19 13.58 -8.87
C SER A 44 -13.24 13.21 -9.92
N LYS A 45 -13.02 12.12 -10.63
CA LYS A 45 -13.94 11.62 -11.67
C LYS A 45 -14.97 10.64 -11.11
N CYS A 46 -14.86 10.30 -9.83
CA CYS A 46 -15.81 9.42 -9.16
C CYS A 46 -16.82 10.26 -8.38
N GLN A 47 -18.01 9.72 -8.19
CA GLN A 47 -19.03 10.46 -7.42
C GLN A 47 -18.74 10.39 -5.93
N LYS A 48 -19.04 9.25 -5.30
CA LYS A 48 -18.83 9.08 -3.88
C LYS A 48 -18.03 7.81 -3.66
N ILE A 49 -16.92 7.94 -2.96
CA ILE A 49 -16.07 6.78 -2.64
C ILE A 49 -16.22 6.51 -1.15
N GLU A 50 -16.76 5.34 -0.83
CA GLU A 50 -16.95 4.92 0.56
C GLU A 50 -15.87 3.95 1.02
N SER A 51 -15.24 3.24 0.08
CA SER A 51 -14.18 2.29 0.39
C SER A 51 -13.21 2.17 -0.76
N VAL A 52 -11.96 1.86 -0.40
CA VAL A 52 -10.89 1.60 -1.36
C VAL A 52 -10.12 0.37 -0.89
N ILE A 53 -9.79 -0.51 -1.80
CA ILE A 53 -8.87 -1.61 -1.52
C ILE A 53 -7.72 -1.55 -2.52
N GLU A 54 -6.50 -1.71 -2.01
CA GLU A 54 -5.30 -1.76 -2.83
C GLU A 54 -4.66 -3.14 -2.72
N PHE A 55 -4.38 -3.76 -3.86
CA PHE A 55 -3.67 -5.02 -3.93
C PHE A 55 -2.21 -4.72 -4.22
N GLY A 56 -1.31 -5.24 -3.38
CA GLY A 56 0.11 -4.93 -3.49
C GLY A 56 0.44 -3.54 -2.95
N SER A 57 -0.05 -3.22 -1.77
CA SER A 57 0.06 -1.87 -1.19
C SER A 57 1.50 -1.46 -0.83
N ASN A 58 2.43 -2.40 -0.79
CA ASN A 58 3.78 -2.16 -0.30
C ASN A 58 3.70 -1.53 1.11
N ILE A 59 4.46 -0.50 1.40
CA ILE A 59 4.45 0.14 2.72
C ILE A 59 3.31 1.12 2.93
N GLY A 60 2.40 1.22 1.96
CA GLY A 60 1.17 2.00 2.11
C GLY A 60 1.28 3.46 1.74
N LEU A 61 2.22 3.85 0.89
CA LEU A 61 2.34 5.26 0.48
C LEU A 61 1.08 5.76 -0.21
N ASN A 62 0.42 4.92 -1.03
CA ASN A 62 -0.86 5.29 -1.64
C ASN A 62 -1.95 5.46 -0.58
N MET A 63 -1.96 4.60 0.43
CA MET A 63 -2.92 4.71 1.53
C MET A 63 -2.71 5.98 2.33
N ILE A 64 -1.45 6.33 2.61
CA ILE A 64 -1.09 7.59 3.27
C ILE A 64 -1.58 8.78 2.45
N ALA A 65 -1.38 8.73 1.13
CA ALA A 65 -1.83 9.80 0.23
C ALA A 65 -3.35 9.89 0.14
N LEU A 66 -4.05 8.76 0.18
CA LEU A 66 -5.50 8.70 0.08
C LEU A 66 -6.21 9.19 1.34
N ARG A 67 -5.64 8.96 2.52
CA ARG A 67 -6.34 9.28 3.78
C ARG A 67 -6.83 10.72 3.86
N PRO A 68 -5.97 11.74 3.59
CA PRO A 68 -6.47 13.13 3.63
C PRO A 68 -7.44 13.47 2.51
N LEU A 69 -7.38 12.76 1.38
CA LEU A 69 -8.31 12.97 0.27
C LEU A 69 -9.68 12.33 0.51
N LEU A 70 -9.70 11.24 1.26
CA LEU A 70 -10.90 10.47 1.56
C LEU A 70 -10.95 10.18 3.06
N PRO A 71 -11.19 11.22 3.89
CA PRO A 71 -11.02 11.07 5.34
C PRO A 71 -12.01 10.12 6.01
N LYS A 72 -13.13 9.85 5.36
CA LYS A 72 -14.18 8.98 5.92
C LYS A 72 -14.29 7.63 5.22
N ALA A 73 -13.50 7.41 4.17
CA ALA A 73 -13.56 6.15 3.46
C ALA A 73 -12.88 5.03 4.23
N LYS A 74 -13.38 3.82 4.05
CA LYS A 74 -12.71 2.63 4.55
C LYS A 74 -11.57 2.30 3.61
N LEU A 75 -10.35 2.24 4.13
CA LEU A 75 -9.16 1.92 3.35
C LEU A 75 -8.66 0.54 3.73
N SER A 76 -8.50 -0.33 2.75
CA SER A 76 -8.05 -1.70 2.95
C SER A 76 -6.88 -1.98 2.02
N ALA A 77 -5.99 -2.86 2.45
CA ALA A 77 -4.82 -3.20 1.67
C ALA A 77 -4.50 -4.68 1.78
N VAL A 78 -3.95 -5.23 0.70
CA VAL A 78 -3.44 -6.60 0.67
C VAL A 78 -1.98 -6.53 0.28
N GLU A 79 -1.11 -7.10 1.10
CA GLU A 79 0.32 -7.10 0.86
C GLU A 79 0.92 -8.44 1.29
N ILE A 80 1.68 -9.07 0.38
CA ILE A 80 2.28 -10.38 0.63
C ILE A 80 3.65 -10.29 1.33
N ASN A 81 4.35 -9.16 1.21
CA ASN A 81 5.65 -8.99 1.85
C ASN A 81 5.47 -8.71 3.34
N PRO A 82 6.05 -9.55 4.23
CA PRO A 82 5.82 -9.38 5.67
C PRO A 82 6.32 -8.05 6.23
N VAL A 83 7.43 -7.52 5.72
CA VAL A 83 7.97 -6.23 6.18
C VAL A 83 7.02 -5.10 5.78
N ALA A 84 6.58 -5.10 4.53
CA ALA A 84 5.63 -4.10 4.04
C ALA A 84 4.28 -4.20 4.75
N TYR A 85 3.79 -5.43 4.96
CA TYR A 85 2.54 -5.68 5.68
C TYR A 85 2.56 -5.04 7.07
N GLU A 86 3.63 -5.26 7.82
CA GLU A 86 3.73 -4.68 9.17
C GLU A 86 3.78 -3.16 9.13
N LYS A 87 4.42 -2.58 8.13
CA LYS A 87 4.46 -1.12 7.98
C LYS A 87 3.08 -0.54 7.68
N VAL A 88 2.32 -1.18 6.77
CA VAL A 88 0.95 -0.75 6.48
C VAL A 88 0.07 -0.88 7.72
N LYS A 89 0.18 -2.00 8.41
CA LYS A 89 -0.58 -2.25 9.65
C LYS A 89 -0.30 -1.18 10.70
N SER A 90 0.94 -0.73 10.79
CA SER A 90 1.34 0.29 11.78
C SER A 90 0.75 1.67 11.51
N LEU A 91 0.22 1.92 10.31
CA LEU A 91 -0.43 3.19 9.99
C LEU A 91 -1.70 3.42 10.82
N GLY A 92 -2.37 2.35 11.23
CA GLY A 92 -3.51 2.42 12.14
C GLY A 92 -4.86 2.72 11.49
N PHE A 93 -4.89 3.18 10.24
CA PHE A 93 -6.13 3.51 9.54
C PHE A 93 -6.44 2.61 8.35
N VAL A 94 -5.58 1.63 8.07
CA VAL A 94 -5.76 0.68 6.96
C VAL A 94 -6.17 -0.67 7.52
N GLU A 95 -7.15 -1.27 6.91
CA GLU A 95 -7.66 -2.59 7.33
C GLU A 95 -7.17 -3.72 6.43
#